data_7f7d013b9328aad2f6de8be378a51063
#
_entry.id   7f7d013b9328aad2f6de8be378a51063
#
_cell.length_a   1.000
_cell.length_b   1.000
_cell.length_c   1.000
_cell.angle_alpha   90.00
_cell.angle_beta   90.00
_cell.angle_gamma   90.00
#
_symmetry.space_group_name_H-M   'P 1'
#
loop_
_entity.id
_entity.type
_entity.pdbx_description
1 polymer ?
#
loop_
_entity_poly.entity_id
_entity_poly.type
_entity_poly.pdbx_seq_one_letter_code
_entity_poly.pdbx_strand_id
1 'polypeptide(L)'
;MNRYKIYLGLNNPKTNIEYNSDDVINHIKFLFDYATIYQAKGLYKNELETTLIIEYIVNEDFDVETHNVCKYLKNRYQQECVMFTKDIINMEVI
;
A
#
# COMPACT_ATOMS: atom_id res chain seq x y z
N MET A 1 -7.80 -18.38 0.18
CA MET A 1 -7.39 -17.11 0.79
C MET A 1 -7.07 -16.10 -0.29
N ASN A 2 -7.42 -14.86 -0.06
CA ASN A 2 -7.12 -13.75 -0.95
C ASN A 2 -5.96 -12.95 -0.37
N ARG A 3 -4.92 -12.75 -1.15
CA ARG A 3 -3.79 -11.91 -0.79
C ARG A 3 -3.84 -10.61 -1.57
N TYR A 4 -3.90 -9.49 -0.85
CA TYR A 4 -3.88 -8.15 -1.41
C TYR A 4 -2.54 -7.50 -1.15
N LYS A 5 -2.04 -6.77 -2.14
CA LYS A 5 -0.86 -5.92 -2.01
C LYS A 5 -1.21 -4.53 -2.49
N ILE A 6 -1.02 -3.54 -1.61
CA ILE A 6 -1.21 -2.14 -1.95
C ILE A 6 0.18 -1.53 -2.14
N TYR A 7 0.35 -0.78 -3.20
CA TYR A 7 1.62 -0.14 -3.57
C TYR A 7 1.46 1.37 -3.38
N LEU A 8 2.09 1.90 -2.34
CA LEU A 8 2.03 3.32 -1.99
C LEU A 8 3.38 3.97 -2.20
N GLY A 9 3.48 4.80 -3.24
CA GLY A 9 4.66 5.65 -3.43
C GLY A 9 4.71 6.74 -2.38
N LEU A 10 5.91 7.09 -1.94
CA LEU A 10 6.10 8.09 -0.88
C LEU A 10 6.52 9.46 -1.41
N ASN A 11 6.71 9.61 -2.70
CA ASN A 11 7.08 10.89 -3.28
C ASN A 11 5.82 11.72 -3.60
N ASN A 12 5.77 12.95 -3.08
CA ASN A 12 4.69 13.86 -3.43
C ASN A 12 5.00 14.49 -4.80
N PRO A 13 4.20 14.19 -5.84
CA PRO A 13 4.51 14.67 -7.20
C PRO A 13 4.41 16.18 -7.37
N LYS A 14 3.70 16.88 -6.49
CA LYS A 14 3.54 18.33 -6.56
C LYS A 14 4.71 19.09 -5.97
N THR A 15 5.27 18.58 -4.87
CA THR A 15 6.35 19.24 -4.13
C THR A 15 7.69 18.57 -4.33
N ASN A 16 7.70 17.36 -4.89
CA ASN A 16 8.88 16.48 -5.02
C ASN A 16 9.57 16.22 -3.69
N ILE A 17 8.80 16.20 -2.60
CA ILE A 17 9.26 15.87 -1.26
C ILE A 17 8.81 14.45 -0.93
N GLU A 18 9.73 13.67 -0.38
CA GLU A 18 9.43 12.32 0.05
C GLU A 18 8.82 12.33 1.47
N TYR A 19 7.71 11.61 1.63
CA TYR A 19 7.13 11.38 2.95
C TYR A 19 8.03 10.44 3.74
N ASN A 20 8.12 10.68 5.05
CA ASN A 20 8.89 9.81 5.94
C ASN A 20 8.20 8.46 6.09
N SER A 21 8.95 7.38 5.80
CA SER A 21 8.41 6.01 5.84
C SER A 21 7.84 5.65 7.22
N ASP A 22 8.54 6.00 8.29
CA ASP A 22 8.12 5.64 9.64
C ASP A 22 6.82 6.34 10.03
N ASP A 23 6.65 7.61 9.64
CA ASP A 23 5.42 8.36 9.88
C ASP A 23 4.24 7.73 9.14
N VAL A 24 4.46 7.33 7.89
CA VAL A 24 3.43 6.68 7.08
C VAL A 24 3.06 5.31 7.66
N ILE A 25 4.05 4.52 8.05
CA ILE A 25 3.82 3.21 8.69
C ILE A 25 3.04 3.38 9.98
N ASN A 26 3.39 4.37 10.81
CA ASN A 26 2.67 4.66 12.04
C ASN A 26 1.20 5.03 11.79
N HIS A 27 0.91 5.67 10.69
CA HIS A 27 -0.46 5.98 10.28
C HIS A 27 -1.19 4.73 9.78
N ILE A 28 -0.53 3.94 8.91
CA ILE A 28 -1.12 2.76 8.29
C ILE A 28 -1.55 1.72 9.33
N LYS A 29 -0.81 1.58 10.43
CA LYS A 29 -1.15 0.60 11.47
C LYS A 29 -2.52 0.81 12.11
N PHE A 30 -3.11 1.99 11.96
CA PHE A 30 -4.48 2.24 12.41
C PHE A 30 -5.55 1.81 11.39
N LEU A 31 -5.14 1.47 10.18
CA LEU A 31 -6.04 1.07 9.10
C LEU A 31 -6.19 -0.45 8.98
N PHE A 32 -5.27 -1.20 9.56
CA PHE A 32 -5.24 -2.66 9.44
C PHE A 32 -4.97 -3.31 10.79
N ASP A 33 -5.70 -4.39 11.08
CA ASP A 33 -5.41 -5.24 12.25
C ASP A 33 -4.15 -6.08 12.00
N TYR A 34 -4.02 -6.61 10.79
CA TYR A 34 -2.92 -7.47 10.38
C TYR A 34 -2.45 -7.07 9.00
N ALA A 35 -1.17 -6.80 8.86
CA ALA A 35 -0.54 -6.54 7.56
C ALA A 35 0.96 -6.72 7.69
N THR A 36 1.58 -7.07 6.57
CA THR A 36 3.03 -7.02 6.43
C THR A 36 3.38 -5.81 5.59
N ILE A 37 4.25 -4.95 6.10
CA ILE A 37 4.65 -3.71 5.41
C ILE A 37 6.14 -3.79 5.15
N TYR A 38 6.52 -3.56 3.91
CA TYR A 38 7.94 -3.54 3.53
C TYR A 38 8.20 -2.45 2.49
N GLN A 39 9.45 -2.01 2.46
CA GLN A 39 9.89 -0.98 1.53
C GLN A 39 10.45 -1.62 0.27
N ALA A 40 10.16 -0.96 -0.86
CA ALA A 40 10.71 -1.35 -2.16
C ALA A 40 11.09 -0.09 -2.93
N LYS A 41 11.82 -0.27 -4.03
CA LYS A 41 12.08 0.81 -4.97
C LYS A 41 11.06 0.74 -6.09
N GLY A 42 10.29 1.83 -6.22
CA GLY A 42 9.37 2.00 -7.34
C GLY A 42 9.99 2.84 -8.44
N LEU A 43 9.66 2.52 -9.68
CA LEU A 43 10.05 3.31 -10.82
C LEU A 43 8.78 3.94 -11.42
N TYR A 44 8.71 5.25 -11.43
CA TYR A 44 7.57 5.98 -11.96
C TYR A 44 8.05 7.15 -12.80
N LYS A 45 7.65 7.19 -14.07
CA LYS A 45 8.10 8.22 -15.04
C LYS A 45 9.63 8.38 -15.05
N ASN A 46 10.35 7.26 -15.06
CA ASN A 46 11.81 7.18 -15.05
C ASN A 46 12.49 7.70 -13.78
N GLU A 47 11.73 7.96 -12.72
CA GLU A 47 12.28 8.36 -11.43
C GLU A 47 12.06 7.26 -10.41
N LEU A 48 13.10 7.01 -9.61
CA LEU A 48 13.02 6.05 -8.50
C LEU A 48 12.38 6.74 -7.30
N GLU A 49 11.49 6.01 -6.62
CA GLU A 49 10.91 6.47 -5.37
C GLU A 49 10.86 5.32 -4.37
N THR A 50 10.81 5.65 -3.09
CA THR A 50 10.50 4.67 -2.06
C THR A 50 9.02 4.32 -2.16
N THR A 51 8.73 3.03 -2.19
CA THR A 51 7.36 2.50 -2.23
C THR A 51 7.15 1.63 -1.01
N LEU A 52 6.07 1.85 -0.29
CA LEU A 52 5.61 0.92 0.74
C LEU A 52 4.66 -0.07 0.11
N ILE A 53 4.89 -1.35 0.39
CA ILE A 53 3.99 -2.41 0.00
C ILE A 53 3.29 -2.89 1.27
N ILE A 54 1.96 -2.82 1.26
CA ILE A 54 1.11 -3.26 2.36
C ILE A 54 0.42 -4.52 1.90
N GLU A 55 0.79 -5.63 2.51
CA GLU A 55 0.28 -6.94 2.15
C GLU A 55 -0.60 -7.49 3.26
N TYR A 56 -1.78 -7.97 2.91
CA TYR A 56 -2.65 -8.63 3.87
C TYR A 56 -3.42 -9.76 3.20
N ILE A 57 -3.77 -10.75 4.03
CA ILE A 57 -4.40 -11.97 3.57
C ILE A 57 -5.72 -12.13 4.32
N VAL A 58 -6.79 -12.32 3.59
CA VAL A 58 -8.14 -12.46 4.13
C VAL A 58 -8.86 -13.62 3.45
N ASN A 59 -9.82 -14.18 4.15
CA ASN A 59 -10.63 -15.27 3.62
C ASN A 59 -11.79 -14.78 2.75
N GLU A 60 -12.22 -13.54 2.96
CA GLU A 60 -13.34 -12.93 2.26
C GLU A 60 -12.85 -12.13 1.04
N ASP A 61 -13.80 -11.71 0.20
CA ASP A 61 -13.56 -10.77 -0.87
C ASP A 61 -13.53 -9.34 -0.28
N PHE A 62 -12.34 -8.72 -0.29
CA PHE A 62 -12.13 -7.36 0.19
C PHE A 62 -11.80 -6.40 -0.95
N ASP A 63 -12.31 -6.65 -2.15
CA ASP A 63 -12.02 -5.79 -3.30
C ASP A 63 -12.51 -4.35 -3.06
N VAL A 64 -13.73 -4.20 -2.55
CA VAL A 64 -14.33 -2.88 -2.29
C VAL A 64 -13.58 -2.17 -1.16
N GLU A 65 -13.33 -2.87 -0.05
CA GLU A 65 -12.61 -2.31 1.10
C GLU A 65 -11.20 -1.90 0.71
N THR A 66 -10.50 -2.72 -0.08
CA THR A 66 -9.16 -2.42 -0.57
C THR A 66 -9.17 -1.21 -1.50
N HIS A 67 -10.14 -1.14 -2.40
CA HIS A 67 -10.31 0.02 -3.27
C HIS A 67 -10.50 1.30 -2.45
N ASN A 68 -11.33 1.25 -1.42
CA ASN A 68 -11.59 2.40 -0.56
C ASN A 68 -10.35 2.85 0.22
N VAL A 69 -9.56 1.90 0.72
CA VAL A 69 -8.28 2.19 1.38
C VAL A 69 -7.31 2.85 0.39
N CYS A 70 -7.22 2.34 -0.83
CA CYS A 70 -6.37 2.94 -1.86
C CYS A 70 -6.79 4.38 -2.19
N LYS A 71 -8.09 4.64 -2.29
CA LYS A 71 -8.59 6.00 -2.50
C LYS A 71 -8.22 6.93 -1.34
N TYR A 72 -8.37 6.46 -0.12
CA TYR A 72 -8.00 7.20 1.07
C TYR A 72 -6.51 7.54 1.07
N LEU A 73 -5.65 6.55 0.82
CA LEU A 73 -4.20 6.74 0.80
C LEU A 73 -3.77 7.67 -0.33
N LYS A 74 -4.40 7.52 -1.50
CA LYS A 74 -4.15 8.41 -2.64
C LYS A 74 -4.39 9.87 -2.27
N ASN A 75 -5.50 10.15 -1.63
CA ASN A 75 -5.86 11.51 -1.25
C ASN A 75 -5.00 12.02 -0.09
N ARG A 76 -4.76 11.17 0.91
CA ARG A 76 -3.98 11.54 2.10
C ARG A 76 -2.54 11.87 1.77
N TYR A 77 -1.94 11.13 0.85
CA TYR A 77 -0.53 11.30 0.46
C TYR A 77 -0.35 11.93 -0.91
N GLN A 78 -1.42 12.50 -1.46
CA GLN A 78 -1.40 13.27 -2.71
C GLN A 78 -0.72 12.53 -3.86
N GLN A 79 -1.01 11.24 -4.00
CA GLN A 79 -0.47 10.42 -5.05
C GLN A 79 -1.30 10.53 -6.32
N GLU A 80 -0.66 10.44 -7.49
CA GLU A 80 -1.37 10.39 -8.77
C GLU A 80 -2.18 9.10 -8.89
N CYS A 81 -1.64 8.01 -8.38
CA CYS A 81 -2.33 6.73 -8.30
C CYS A 81 -1.81 5.90 -7.14
N VAL A 82 -2.66 5.03 -6.64
CA VAL A 82 -2.30 3.95 -5.71
C VAL A 82 -2.91 2.69 -6.30
N MET A 83 -2.09 1.69 -6.59
CA MET A 83 -2.60 0.44 -7.15
C MET A 83 -2.61 -0.65 -6.11
N PHE A 84 -3.45 -1.65 -6.34
CA PHE A 84 -3.36 -2.89 -5.61
C PHE A 84 -3.46 -4.08 -6.55
N THR A 85 -2.90 -5.19 -6.12
CA THR A 85 -3.03 -6.48 -6.78
C THR A 85 -3.71 -7.46 -5.85
N LYS A 86 -4.33 -8.47 -6.43
CA LYS A 86 -4.97 -9.57 -5.70
C LYS A 86 -4.58 -10.87 -6.33
N ASP A 87 -4.21 -11.84 -5.50
CA ASP A 87 -4.07 -13.22 -5.95
C ASP A 87 -4.68 -14.17 -4.91
N ILE A 88 -5.01 -15.36 -5.38
CA ILE A 88 -5.55 -16.43 -4.55
C ILE A 88 -4.39 -17.34 -4.17
N ILE A 89 -4.25 -17.59 -2.87
CA ILE A 89 -3.13 -18.38 -2.34
C ILE A 89 -3.65 -19.49 -1.43
N ASN A 90 -2.81 -20.51 -1.26
CA ASN A 90 -2.95 -21.47 -0.18
C ASN A 90 -2.07 -21.02 0.98
N MET A 91 -2.64 -21.02 2.19
CA MET A 91 -1.94 -20.57 3.37
C MET A 91 -2.15 -21.58 4.49
N GLU A 92 -1.10 -21.87 5.23
CA GLU A 92 -1.13 -22.66 6.44
C GLU A 92 -0.53 -21.83 7.57
N VAL A 93 -1.25 -21.77 8.70
CA VAL A 93 -0.75 -21.13 9.93
C VAL A 93 -0.32 -22.23 10.88
N ILE A 94 0.93 -22.19 11.27
CA ILE A 94 1.53 -23.21 12.14
C ILE A 94 1.66 -22.66 13.57
#